data_ee6512c071636e9d915dc064066770f4
#
_entry.id   ee6512c071636e9d915dc064066770f4
#
_cell.length_a   1.000
_cell.length_b   1.000
_cell.length_c   1.000
_cell.angle_alpha   90.00
_cell.angle_beta   90.00
_cell.angle_gamma   90.00
#
_symmetry.space_group_name_H-M   'P 1'
#
loop_
_entity.id
_entity.type
_entity.pdbx_description
1 polymer ?
#
loop_
_entity_poly.entity_id
_entity_poly.type
_entity_poly.pdbx_seq_one_letter_code
_entity_poly.pdbx_strand_id
1 'polypeptide(L)'
;MKKLCLVIIMLVALLPAAPQVQQDGAVKGVWTMDYEAAVKAAKESKTPLFVLFTGSDWCQWCKVMDDQVFSKPEWQLYAKANLYLAYIDFPQDAKLVPEKYKSRNEKLQEEMEVEGYPTMILMDENGKELARLEAEKTITAQKFVNLIRLRLLYTPSELEKVYAKLPAEEAEVLRKRGERKAQLEAELMKADKILHAEIEAAQKKHEAVAAPLNEELEKIGDSFDKEIILRLIKLKSADKAKEFEKAQADLEEAMKKAMEWIQTRPEQNEKNTKIFNDHKKKIEELREKTQQMVLDALP
;
A
#
# COMPACT_ATOMS: atom_id res chain seq x y z
N MET A 1 -64.91 30.44 6.14
CA MET A 1 -63.95 29.56 6.82
C MET A 1 -62.97 29.04 5.78
N LYS A 2 -61.82 29.71 5.66
CA LYS A 2 -60.75 29.33 4.70
C LYS A 2 -59.81 28.35 5.40
N LYS A 3 -59.79 27.12 4.91
CA LYS A 3 -58.83 26.10 5.39
C LYS A 3 -57.45 26.40 4.78
N LEU A 4 -56.53 26.82 5.64
CA LEU A 4 -55.11 27.04 5.30
C LEU A 4 -54.43 25.66 5.35
N CYS A 5 -54.13 25.06 4.19
CA CYS A 5 -53.28 23.85 4.11
C CYS A 5 -51.83 24.28 4.28
N LEU A 6 -51.26 23.98 5.44
CA LEU A 6 -49.79 24.10 5.68
C LEU A 6 -49.13 22.93 4.95
N VAL A 7 -48.46 23.23 3.83
CA VAL A 7 -47.52 22.29 3.20
C VAL A 7 -46.18 22.39 3.94
N ILE A 8 -45.91 21.44 4.82
CA ILE A 8 -44.61 21.28 5.44
C ILE A 8 -43.68 20.66 4.38
N ILE A 9 -42.87 21.50 3.75
CA ILE A 9 -41.77 21.04 2.92
C ILE A 9 -40.71 20.52 3.88
N MET A 10 -40.64 19.20 4.05
CA MET A 10 -39.55 18.53 4.77
C MET A 10 -38.28 18.67 3.92
N LEU A 11 -37.43 19.63 4.27
CA LEU A 11 -36.10 19.78 3.72
C LEU A 11 -35.25 18.62 4.28
N VAL A 12 -35.24 17.49 3.57
CA VAL A 12 -34.31 16.41 3.87
C VAL A 12 -32.94 16.96 3.53
N ALA A 13 -32.20 17.37 4.55
CA ALA A 13 -30.78 17.67 4.40
C ALA A 13 -30.08 16.39 3.90
N LEU A 14 -29.69 16.37 2.61
CA LEU A 14 -28.80 15.36 2.08
C LEU A 14 -27.43 15.56 2.77
N LEU A 15 -27.24 14.88 3.89
CA LEU A 15 -25.89 14.63 4.39
C LEU A 15 -25.18 13.80 3.32
N PRO A 16 -23.93 14.13 2.97
CA PRO A 16 -23.16 13.30 2.05
C PRO A 16 -23.04 11.91 2.69
N ALA A 17 -23.77 10.94 2.15
CA ALA A 17 -23.62 9.56 2.56
C ALA A 17 -22.25 9.05 2.08
N ALA A 18 -21.56 8.32 2.93
CA ALA A 18 -20.35 7.57 2.52
C ALA A 18 -20.68 6.77 1.24
N PRO A 19 -19.72 6.58 0.33
CA PRO A 19 -19.97 5.87 -0.92
C PRO A 19 -20.62 4.52 -0.62
N GLN A 20 -21.78 4.27 -1.19
CA GLN A 20 -22.44 2.97 -1.05
C GLN A 20 -21.66 1.94 -1.84
N VAL A 21 -21.08 0.95 -1.13
CA VAL A 21 -20.35 -0.16 -1.73
C VAL A 21 -21.23 -1.40 -1.70
N GLN A 22 -21.60 -1.92 -2.86
CA GLN A 22 -22.32 -3.19 -2.96
C GLN A 22 -21.34 -4.36 -2.87
N GLN A 23 -21.78 -5.48 -2.28
CA GLN A 23 -20.93 -6.65 -2.15
C GLN A 23 -20.82 -7.44 -3.46
N ASP A 24 -21.95 -7.69 -4.11
CA ASP A 24 -22.07 -8.57 -5.28
C ASP A 24 -22.63 -7.85 -6.50
N GLY A 25 -22.21 -8.31 -7.68
CA GLY A 25 -22.61 -7.76 -8.97
C GLY A 25 -21.98 -6.40 -9.27
N ALA A 26 -22.32 -5.82 -10.41
CA ALA A 26 -21.78 -4.52 -10.82
C ALA A 26 -22.86 -3.65 -11.47
N VAL A 27 -22.96 -2.41 -11.00
CA VAL A 27 -23.82 -1.37 -11.55
C VAL A 27 -22.95 -0.16 -11.89
N LYS A 28 -23.15 0.43 -13.06
CA LYS A 28 -22.39 1.58 -13.52
C LYS A 28 -22.47 2.74 -12.52
N GLY A 29 -21.33 3.26 -12.11
CA GLY A 29 -21.20 4.35 -11.15
C GLY A 29 -21.44 3.96 -9.68
N VAL A 30 -21.64 2.69 -9.39
CA VAL A 30 -21.76 2.16 -8.03
C VAL A 30 -20.53 1.34 -7.71
N TRP A 31 -19.90 1.62 -6.57
CA TRP A 31 -18.77 0.84 -6.08
C TRP A 31 -19.18 -0.60 -5.79
N THR A 32 -18.38 -1.56 -6.23
CA THR A 32 -18.62 -2.98 -5.93
C THR A 32 -17.35 -3.66 -5.44
N MET A 33 -17.49 -4.56 -4.47
CA MET A 33 -16.43 -5.47 -4.05
C MET A 33 -16.24 -6.64 -5.03
N ASP A 34 -17.21 -6.88 -5.93
CA ASP A 34 -17.17 -7.93 -6.94
C ASP A 34 -16.39 -7.48 -8.18
N TYR A 35 -15.07 -7.60 -8.10
CA TYR A 35 -14.17 -7.20 -9.19
C TYR A 35 -14.49 -7.92 -10.50
N GLU A 36 -14.74 -9.23 -10.44
CA GLU A 36 -15.02 -10.04 -11.62
C GLU A 36 -16.31 -9.60 -12.31
N ALA A 37 -17.36 -9.29 -11.54
CA ALA A 37 -18.59 -8.73 -12.09
C ALA A 37 -18.36 -7.36 -12.71
N ALA A 38 -17.52 -6.50 -12.09
CA ALA A 38 -17.19 -5.19 -12.64
C ALA A 38 -16.42 -5.31 -13.96
N VAL A 39 -15.42 -6.17 -14.04
CA VAL A 39 -14.66 -6.46 -15.28
C VAL A 39 -15.58 -6.98 -16.38
N LYS A 40 -16.42 -7.97 -16.06
CA LYS A 40 -17.38 -8.53 -17.02
C LYS A 40 -18.33 -7.48 -17.57
N ALA A 41 -18.93 -6.68 -16.69
CA ALA A 41 -19.88 -5.64 -17.07
C ALA A 41 -19.21 -4.51 -17.87
N ALA A 42 -17.98 -4.14 -17.51
CA ALA A 42 -17.17 -3.17 -18.23
C ALA A 42 -16.92 -3.62 -19.69
N LYS A 43 -16.51 -4.87 -19.87
CA LYS A 43 -16.26 -5.49 -21.17
C LYS A 43 -17.53 -5.60 -22.04
N GLU A 44 -18.63 -6.12 -21.49
CA GLU A 44 -19.90 -6.32 -22.18
C GLU A 44 -20.50 -4.99 -22.65
N SER A 45 -20.40 -3.94 -21.84
CA SER A 45 -20.94 -2.61 -22.17
C SER A 45 -19.94 -1.66 -22.84
N LYS A 46 -18.71 -2.12 -23.10
CA LYS A 46 -17.61 -1.29 -23.64
C LYS A 46 -17.40 -0.01 -22.85
N THR A 47 -17.42 -0.15 -21.53
CA THR A 47 -17.30 0.96 -20.57
C THR A 47 -16.02 0.80 -19.78
N PRO A 48 -15.20 1.84 -19.57
CA PRO A 48 -14.01 1.77 -18.73
C PRO A 48 -14.29 1.37 -17.30
N LEU A 49 -13.27 0.74 -16.67
CA LEU A 49 -13.28 0.32 -15.28
C LEU A 49 -12.34 1.20 -14.46
N PHE A 50 -12.80 1.66 -13.31
CA PHE A 50 -11.97 2.34 -12.32
C PHE A 50 -11.84 1.46 -11.09
N VAL A 51 -10.61 1.10 -10.74
CA VAL A 51 -10.28 0.22 -9.60
C VAL A 51 -9.66 1.05 -8.50
N LEU A 52 -10.21 0.97 -7.30
CA LEU A 52 -9.68 1.61 -6.11
C LEU A 52 -9.21 0.54 -5.12
N PHE A 53 -7.92 0.53 -4.82
CA PHE A 53 -7.35 -0.18 -3.69
C PHE A 53 -7.30 0.76 -2.49
N THR A 54 -7.85 0.34 -1.36
CA THR A 54 -8.07 1.22 -0.21
C THR A 54 -7.94 0.49 1.12
N GLY A 55 -7.78 1.25 2.20
CA GLY A 55 -7.91 0.79 3.58
C GLY A 55 -8.98 1.64 4.28
N SER A 56 -10.25 1.25 4.10
CA SER A 56 -11.42 2.09 4.38
C SER A 56 -11.49 2.63 5.80
N ASP A 57 -11.09 1.85 6.79
CA ASP A 57 -11.19 2.18 8.21
C ASP A 57 -9.94 2.86 8.80
N TRP A 58 -8.76 2.71 8.16
CA TRP A 58 -7.50 3.21 8.70
C TRP A 58 -6.74 4.20 7.81
N CYS A 59 -6.85 4.11 6.45
CA CYS A 59 -6.05 4.89 5.53
C CYS A 59 -6.50 6.37 5.47
N GLN A 60 -5.69 7.29 5.99
CA GLN A 60 -6.03 8.72 6.01
C GLN A 60 -6.15 9.34 4.62
N TRP A 61 -5.27 8.97 3.67
CA TRP A 61 -5.33 9.47 2.30
C TRP A 61 -6.54 8.93 1.54
N CYS A 62 -6.99 7.71 1.86
CA CYS A 62 -8.22 7.15 1.30
C CYS A 62 -9.44 7.96 1.75
N LYS A 63 -9.50 8.32 3.04
CA LYS A 63 -10.57 9.19 3.60
C LYS A 63 -10.55 10.58 2.97
N VAL A 64 -9.38 11.15 2.69
CA VAL A 64 -9.25 12.43 1.97
C VAL A 64 -9.85 12.32 0.57
N MET A 65 -9.55 11.24 -0.19
CA MET A 65 -10.11 11.03 -1.53
C MET A 65 -11.61 10.81 -1.48
N ASP A 66 -12.12 10.06 -0.50
CA ASP A 66 -13.55 9.87 -0.31
C ASP A 66 -14.26 11.20 -0.05
N ASP A 67 -13.72 12.02 0.86
CA ASP A 67 -14.32 13.31 1.21
C ASP A 67 -14.24 14.33 0.07
N GLN A 68 -13.10 14.46 -0.59
CA GLN A 68 -12.87 15.52 -1.59
C GLN A 68 -13.33 15.16 -3.00
N VAL A 69 -13.40 13.86 -3.32
CA VAL A 69 -13.70 13.39 -4.68
C VAL A 69 -14.90 12.46 -4.71
N PHE A 70 -14.81 11.28 -4.10
CA PHE A 70 -15.77 10.20 -4.38
C PHE A 70 -17.16 10.43 -3.79
N SER A 71 -17.27 11.20 -2.70
CA SER A 71 -18.55 11.62 -2.13
C SER A 71 -19.19 12.81 -2.87
N LYS A 72 -18.49 13.48 -3.79
CA LYS A 72 -18.97 14.71 -4.43
C LYS A 72 -19.90 14.39 -5.62
N PRO A 73 -20.94 15.23 -5.83
CA PRO A 73 -21.88 15.05 -6.92
C PRO A 73 -21.22 15.01 -8.32
N GLU A 74 -20.18 15.79 -8.54
CA GLU A 74 -19.46 15.86 -9.81
C GLU A 74 -18.86 14.51 -10.19
N TRP A 75 -18.24 13.82 -9.22
CA TRP A 75 -17.74 12.46 -9.41
C TRP A 75 -18.87 11.45 -9.60
N GLN A 76 -19.86 11.47 -8.71
CA GLN A 76 -20.96 10.50 -8.73
C GLN A 76 -21.74 10.56 -10.05
N LEU A 77 -22.04 11.76 -10.55
CA LEU A 77 -22.71 11.95 -11.84
C LEU A 77 -21.86 11.46 -13.00
N TYR A 78 -20.58 11.79 -12.98
CA TYR A 78 -19.65 11.35 -14.01
C TYR A 78 -19.49 9.83 -14.02
N ALA A 79 -19.24 9.22 -12.88
CA ALA A 79 -19.05 7.77 -12.73
C ALA A 79 -20.29 7.01 -13.17
N LYS A 80 -21.49 7.45 -12.76
CA LYS A 80 -22.76 6.85 -13.16
C LYS A 80 -22.97 6.82 -14.67
N ALA A 81 -22.46 7.81 -15.38
CA ALA A 81 -22.56 7.86 -16.83
C ALA A 81 -21.46 7.09 -17.56
N ASN A 82 -20.26 6.98 -16.98
CA ASN A 82 -19.07 6.67 -17.75
C ASN A 82 -18.20 5.52 -17.23
N LEU A 83 -18.37 5.04 -15.99
CA LEU A 83 -17.45 4.10 -15.37
C LEU A 83 -18.15 2.96 -14.64
N TYR A 84 -17.56 1.77 -14.68
CA TYR A 84 -17.72 0.78 -13.61
C TYR A 84 -16.68 1.01 -12.53
N LEU A 85 -17.03 0.72 -11.27
CA LEU A 85 -16.20 1.04 -10.11
C LEU A 85 -15.95 -0.21 -9.28
N ALA A 86 -14.70 -0.67 -9.19
CA ALA A 86 -14.30 -1.77 -8.32
C ALA A 86 -13.65 -1.24 -7.04
N TYR A 87 -14.05 -1.79 -5.89
CA TYR A 87 -13.60 -1.38 -4.56
C TYR A 87 -12.87 -2.54 -3.89
N ILE A 88 -11.55 -2.45 -3.86
CA ILE A 88 -10.66 -3.49 -3.33
C ILE A 88 -10.15 -3.01 -1.97
N ASP A 89 -10.83 -3.45 -0.91
CA ASP A 89 -10.60 -2.96 0.45
C ASP A 89 -9.71 -3.90 1.25
N PHE A 90 -8.81 -3.31 2.04
CA PHE A 90 -7.90 -3.95 2.98
C PHE A 90 -8.06 -3.32 4.37
N PRO A 91 -9.22 -3.51 5.02
CA PRO A 91 -9.51 -2.90 6.31
C PRO A 91 -8.78 -3.61 7.45
N GLN A 92 -8.62 -2.91 8.58
CA GLN A 92 -8.19 -3.53 9.83
C GLN A 92 -9.31 -4.40 10.44
N ASP A 93 -10.58 -3.96 10.36
CA ASP A 93 -11.72 -4.82 10.70
C ASP A 93 -12.02 -5.78 9.54
N ALA A 94 -11.52 -7.00 9.66
CA ALA A 94 -11.69 -8.05 8.65
C ALA A 94 -13.17 -8.38 8.31
N LYS A 95 -14.16 -7.91 9.09
CA LYS A 95 -15.59 -8.11 8.84
C LYS A 95 -16.14 -7.21 7.73
N LEU A 96 -15.43 -6.13 7.40
CA LEU A 96 -15.86 -5.19 6.36
C LEU A 96 -15.75 -5.79 4.94
N VAL A 97 -14.93 -6.81 4.74
CA VAL A 97 -14.78 -7.52 3.47
C VAL A 97 -15.26 -8.97 3.61
N PRO A 98 -16.20 -9.42 2.75
CA PRO A 98 -16.63 -10.82 2.71
C PRO A 98 -15.46 -11.78 2.53
N GLU A 99 -15.47 -12.92 3.23
CA GLU A 99 -14.38 -13.91 3.22
C GLU A 99 -13.98 -14.34 1.81
N LYS A 100 -14.99 -14.53 0.94
CA LYS A 100 -14.80 -14.93 -0.46
C LYS A 100 -13.93 -13.98 -1.29
N TYR A 101 -13.77 -12.73 -0.87
CA TYR A 101 -13.00 -11.72 -1.60
C TYR A 101 -11.58 -11.48 -1.04
N LYS A 102 -11.28 -11.92 0.18
CA LYS A 102 -9.99 -11.63 0.83
C LYS A 102 -8.79 -12.17 0.03
N SER A 103 -8.76 -13.47 -0.21
CA SER A 103 -7.66 -14.09 -0.98
C SER A 103 -7.57 -13.53 -2.41
N ARG A 104 -8.72 -13.24 -3.04
CA ARG A 104 -8.75 -12.58 -4.35
C ARG A 104 -8.16 -11.16 -4.28
N ASN A 105 -8.48 -10.38 -3.26
CA ASN A 105 -7.95 -9.03 -3.09
C ASN A 105 -6.42 -9.04 -2.94
N GLU A 106 -5.88 -9.97 -2.13
CA GLU A 106 -4.43 -10.16 -1.96
C GLU A 106 -3.76 -10.47 -3.30
N LYS A 107 -4.34 -11.39 -4.08
CA LYS A 107 -3.84 -11.73 -5.41
C LYS A 107 -3.89 -10.54 -6.37
N LEU A 108 -4.97 -9.76 -6.40
CA LEU A 108 -5.06 -8.56 -7.22
C LEU A 108 -4.06 -7.49 -6.79
N GLN A 109 -3.79 -7.35 -5.50
CA GLN A 109 -2.78 -6.44 -4.98
C GLN A 109 -1.39 -6.79 -5.53
N GLU A 110 -1.03 -8.08 -5.52
CA GLU A 110 0.23 -8.59 -6.05
C GLU A 110 0.30 -8.44 -7.58
N GLU A 111 -0.73 -8.92 -8.31
CA GLU A 111 -0.77 -8.86 -9.77
C GLU A 111 -0.74 -7.43 -10.33
N MET A 112 -1.32 -6.48 -9.61
CA MET A 112 -1.34 -5.07 -9.99
C MET A 112 -0.25 -4.25 -9.32
N GLU A 113 0.72 -4.88 -8.65
CA GLU A 113 1.88 -4.23 -8.04
C GLU A 113 1.49 -3.03 -7.15
N VAL A 114 0.52 -3.25 -6.22
CA VAL A 114 0.01 -2.22 -5.34
C VAL A 114 0.84 -2.14 -4.07
N GLU A 115 1.66 -1.11 -3.94
CA GLU A 115 2.59 -0.90 -2.82
C GLU A 115 2.00 -0.04 -1.69
N GLY A 116 0.89 0.65 -1.93
CA GLY A 116 0.30 1.55 -0.93
C GLY A 116 -1.13 1.97 -1.23
N TYR A 117 -1.73 2.73 -0.31
CA TYR A 117 -3.12 3.15 -0.40
C TYR A 117 -3.30 4.68 -0.25
N PRO A 118 -4.28 5.28 -0.99
CA PRO A 118 -5.04 4.62 -2.04
C PRO A 118 -4.20 4.42 -3.30
N THR A 119 -4.37 3.29 -3.99
CA THR A 119 -3.96 3.13 -5.39
C THR A 119 -5.20 3.14 -6.27
N MET A 120 -5.20 3.98 -7.27
CA MET A 120 -6.34 4.19 -8.17
C MET A 120 -5.91 3.86 -9.60
N ILE A 121 -6.54 2.85 -10.20
CA ILE A 121 -6.19 2.38 -11.54
C ILE A 121 -7.37 2.59 -12.47
N LEU A 122 -7.14 3.33 -13.56
CA LEU A 122 -8.09 3.46 -14.64
C LEU A 122 -7.75 2.45 -15.73
N MET A 123 -8.72 1.64 -16.12
CA MET A 123 -8.58 0.62 -17.16
C MET A 123 -9.55 0.89 -18.31
N ASP A 124 -9.18 0.46 -19.52
CA ASP A 124 -10.12 0.41 -20.64
C ASP A 124 -11.12 -0.76 -20.46
N GLU A 125 -12.04 -0.86 -21.42
CA GLU A 125 -13.07 -1.91 -21.44
C GLU A 125 -12.53 -3.33 -21.61
N ASN A 126 -11.25 -3.49 -21.94
CA ASN A 126 -10.57 -4.78 -22.11
C ASN A 126 -9.70 -5.13 -20.90
N GLY A 127 -9.67 -4.26 -19.87
CA GLY A 127 -8.85 -4.43 -18.68
C GLY A 127 -7.39 -3.99 -18.84
N LYS A 128 -7.06 -3.27 -19.92
CA LYS A 128 -5.74 -2.65 -20.08
C LYS A 128 -5.65 -1.42 -19.19
N GLU A 129 -4.62 -1.35 -18.36
CA GLU A 129 -4.32 -0.15 -17.58
C GLU A 129 -4.04 1.05 -18.48
N LEU A 130 -4.76 2.15 -18.26
CA LEU A 130 -4.59 3.42 -18.96
C LEU A 130 -3.81 4.43 -18.11
N ALA A 131 -4.00 4.40 -16.81
CA ALA A 131 -3.32 5.28 -15.87
C ALA A 131 -3.40 4.77 -14.45
N ARG A 132 -2.35 5.03 -13.66
CA ARG A 132 -2.38 5.06 -12.20
C ARG A 132 -2.51 6.50 -11.76
N LEU A 133 -3.37 6.73 -10.80
CA LEU A 133 -3.67 8.06 -10.28
C LEU A 133 -3.28 8.10 -8.80
N GLU A 134 -2.70 9.20 -8.40
CA GLU A 134 -2.24 9.41 -7.03
C GLU A 134 -3.24 10.27 -6.25
N ALA A 135 -3.25 10.11 -4.94
CA ALA A 135 -4.03 10.97 -4.07
C ALA A 135 -3.33 12.33 -3.90
N GLU A 136 -4.06 13.40 -4.14
CA GLU A 136 -3.60 14.76 -3.93
C GLU A 136 -4.45 15.47 -2.87
N LYS A 137 -3.79 16.11 -1.91
CA LYS A 137 -4.46 16.78 -0.77
C LYS A 137 -5.42 17.91 -1.18
N THR A 138 -5.20 18.51 -2.34
CA THR A 138 -5.95 19.67 -2.81
C THR A 138 -6.75 19.42 -4.10
N ILE A 139 -6.88 18.16 -4.52
CA ILE A 139 -7.60 17.83 -5.72
C ILE A 139 -9.12 18.00 -5.49
N THR A 140 -9.80 18.67 -6.40
CA THR A 140 -11.26 18.75 -6.40
C THR A 140 -11.85 17.65 -7.27
N ALA A 141 -13.09 17.23 -6.98
CA ALA A 141 -13.81 16.25 -7.78
C ALA A 141 -13.85 16.60 -9.26
N GLN A 142 -14.07 17.89 -9.60
CA GLN A 142 -14.07 18.36 -10.98
C GLN A 142 -12.70 18.22 -11.67
N LYS A 143 -11.61 18.53 -10.96
CA LYS A 143 -10.25 18.34 -11.51
C LYS A 143 -9.96 16.85 -11.71
N PHE A 144 -10.36 16.00 -10.76
CA PHE A 144 -10.19 14.57 -10.87
C PHE A 144 -10.97 13.98 -12.06
N VAL A 145 -12.23 14.37 -12.21
CA VAL A 145 -13.04 14.00 -13.40
C VAL A 145 -12.38 14.41 -14.70
N ASN A 146 -11.84 15.63 -14.78
CA ASN A 146 -11.16 16.10 -15.97
C ASN A 146 -9.88 15.28 -16.25
N LEU A 147 -9.14 14.88 -15.22
CA LEU A 147 -7.98 14.00 -15.36
C LEU A 147 -8.38 12.63 -15.93
N ILE A 148 -9.46 12.01 -15.40
CA ILE A 148 -10.01 10.76 -15.93
C ILE A 148 -10.39 10.94 -17.43
N ARG A 149 -11.13 11.99 -17.77
CA ARG A 149 -11.54 12.26 -19.17
C ARG A 149 -10.36 12.39 -20.10
N LEU A 150 -9.29 13.05 -19.70
CA LEU A 150 -8.08 13.18 -20.50
C LEU A 150 -7.41 11.82 -20.73
N ARG A 151 -7.40 10.94 -19.74
CA ARG A 151 -6.85 9.58 -19.88
C ARG A 151 -7.71 8.72 -20.79
N LEU A 152 -9.02 8.80 -20.65
CA LEU A 152 -9.97 8.06 -21.49
C LEU A 152 -9.96 8.48 -22.96
N LEU A 153 -9.54 9.70 -23.26
CA LEU A 153 -9.44 10.18 -24.66
C LEU A 153 -8.58 9.27 -25.55
N TYR A 154 -7.63 8.56 -24.93
CA TYR A 154 -6.71 7.66 -25.65
C TYR A 154 -7.20 6.21 -25.71
N THR A 155 -8.42 5.91 -25.27
CA THR A 155 -9.01 4.58 -25.48
C THR A 155 -9.35 4.39 -26.97
N PRO A 156 -9.30 3.15 -27.49
CA PRO A 156 -9.66 2.86 -28.87
C PRO A 156 -11.05 3.41 -29.24
N SER A 157 -12.03 3.26 -28.36
CA SER A 157 -13.41 3.71 -28.57
C SER A 157 -13.54 5.23 -28.68
N GLU A 158 -12.79 6.00 -27.88
CA GLU A 158 -12.81 7.47 -27.95
C GLU A 158 -11.99 7.99 -29.15
N LEU A 159 -10.84 7.34 -29.44
CA LEU A 159 -10.05 7.71 -30.61
C LEU A 159 -10.83 7.52 -31.92
N GLU A 160 -11.61 6.45 -32.06
CA GLU A 160 -12.47 6.28 -33.24
C GLU A 160 -13.50 7.39 -33.38
N LYS A 161 -14.06 7.92 -32.30
CA LYS A 161 -14.95 9.08 -32.34
C LYS A 161 -14.22 10.35 -32.79
N VAL A 162 -12.93 10.48 -32.49
CA VAL A 162 -12.08 11.58 -32.98
C VAL A 162 -11.78 11.38 -34.44
N TYR A 163 -11.35 10.18 -34.84
CA TYR A 163 -11.03 9.87 -36.26
C TYR A 163 -12.22 10.05 -37.19
N ALA A 164 -13.42 9.72 -36.73
CA ALA A 164 -14.64 9.94 -37.51
C ALA A 164 -14.96 11.40 -37.85
N LYS A 165 -14.33 12.35 -37.14
CA LYS A 165 -14.47 13.80 -37.36
C LYS A 165 -13.38 14.40 -38.24
N LEU A 166 -12.36 13.63 -38.58
CA LEU A 166 -11.22 14.07 -39.37
C LEU A 166 -11.39 13.70 -40.87
N PRO A 167 -10.69 14.37 -41.77
CA PRO A 167 -10.51 13.90 -43.13
C PRO A 167 -9.93 12.49 -43.15
N ALA A 168 -10.40 11.63 -44.06
CA ALA A 168 -10.04 10.22 -44.10
C ALA A 168 -8.52 9.96 -44.14
N GLU A 169 -7.79 10.76 -44.87
CA GLU A 169 -6.33 10.66 -44.99
C GLU A 169 -5.63 10.97 -43.67
N GLU A 170 -6.08 12.02 -42.96
CA GLU A 170 -5.53 12.36 -41.62
C GLU A 170 -5.87 11.31 -40.59
N ALA A 171 -7.09 10.80 -40.57
CA ALA A 171 -7.52 9.74 -39.69
C ALA A 171 -6.67 8.48 -39.89
N GLU A 172 -6.38 8.07 -41.11
CA GLU A 172 -5.57 6.91 -41.42
C GLU A 172 -4.11 7.07 -40.96
N VAL A 173 -3.52 8.24 -41.13
CA VAL A 173 -2.17 8.54 -40.62
C VAL A 173 -2.12 8.43 -39.12
N LEU A 174 -3.14 8.96 -38.41
CA LEU A 174 -3.19 8.89 -36.94
C LEU A 174 -3.42 7.47 -36.41
N ARG A 175 -4.26 6.67 -37.07
CA ARG A 175 -4.44 5.23 -36.74
C ARG A 175 -3.12 4.48 -36.83
N LYS A 176 -2.41 4.56 -37.92
CA LYS A 176 -1.11 3.93 -38.13
C LYS A 176 -0.08 4.32 -37.06
N ARG A 177 -0.06 5.60 -36.66
CA ARG A 177 0.79 6.08 -35.60
C ARG A 177 0.36 5.52 -34.24
N GLY A 178 -0.94 5.45 -33.96
CA GLY A 178 -1.49 4.87 -32.76
C GLY A 178 -1.17 3.39 -32.64
N GLU A 179 -1.33 2.62 -33.72
CA GLU A 179 -0.96 1.19 -33.77
C GLU A 179 0.54 0.98 -33.53
N ARG A 180 1.39 1.81 -34.18
CA ARG A 180 2.84 1.71 -33.96
C ARG A 180 3.24 2.06 -32.53
N LYS A 181 2.59 3.07 -31.92
CA LYS A 181 2.79 3.42 -30.51
C LYS A 181 2.42 2.23 -29.62
N ALA A 182 1.25 1.64 -29.81
CA ALA A 182 0.81 0.48 -29.01
C ALA A 182 1.76 -0.72 -29.15
N GLN A 183 2.30 -0.97 -30.33
CA GLN A 183 3.32 -2.01 -30.55
C GLN A 183 4.60 -1.73 -29.76
N LEU A 184 5.12 -0.48 -29.83
CA LEU A 184 6.32 -0.10 -29.09
C LEU A 184 6.12 -0.17 -27.57
N GLU A 185 4.96 0.25 -27.07
CA GLU A 185 4.61 0.12 -25.64
C GLU A 185 4.58 -1.36 -25.20
N ALA A 186 4.03 -2.23 -26.03
CA ALA A 186 4.02 -3.67 -25.75
C ALA A 186 5.43 -4.32 -25.79
N GLU A 187 6.29 -3.87 -26.72
CA GLU A 187 7.68 -4.29 -26.79
C GLU A 187 8.47 -3.82 -25.55
N LEU A 188 8.26 -2.57 -25.12
CA LEU A 188 8.88 -1.99 -23.93
C LEU A 188 8.45 -2.76 -22.66
N MET A 189 7.16 -3.00 -22.51
CA MET A 189 6.63 -3.77 -21.38
C MET A 189 7.25 -5.18 -21.29
N LYS A 190 7.49 -5.83 -22.44
CA LYS A 190 8.18 -7.13 -22.45
C LYS A 190 9.63 -7.01 -22.02
N ALA A 191 10.33 -5.98 -22.46
CA ALA A 191 11.71 -5.72 -22.07
C ALA A 191 11.81 -5.45 -20.55
N ASP A 192 10.90 -4.66 -20.00
CA ASP A 192 10.84 -4.37 -18.56
C ASP A 192 10.60 -5.65 -17.74
N LYS A 193 9.69 -6.53 -18.18
CA LYS A 193 9.46 -7.81 -17.50
C LYS A 193 10.71 -8.70 -17.49
N ILE A 194 11.45 -8.73 -18.58
CA ILE A 194 12.71 -9.49 -18.67
C ILE A 194 13.73 -8.91 -17.67
N LEU A 195 13.88 -7.58 -17.67
CA LEU A 195 14.80 -6.88 -16.77
C LEU A 195 14.46 -7.16 -15.30
N HIS A 196 13.18 -7.05 -14.90
CA HIS A 196 12.75 -7.36 -13.54
C HIS A 196 13.07 -8.80 -13.13
N ALA A 197 12.81 -9.78 -14.02
CA ALA A 197 13.14 -11.17 -13.76
C ALA A 197 14.67 -11.40 -13.61
N GLU A 198 15.47 -10.72 -14.39
CA GLU A 198 16.94 -10.77 -14.29
C GLU A 198 17.44 -10.15 -12.97
N ILE A 199 16.89 -9.00 -12.58
CA ILE A 199 17.20 -8.35 -11.30
C ILE A 199 16.83 -9.27 -10.13
N GLU A 200 15.62 -9.84 -10.11
CA GLU A 200 15.18 -10.77 -9.07
C GLU A 200 16.10 -12.01 -8.98
N ALA A 201 16.46 -12.59 -10.13
CA ALA A 201 17.39 -13.71 -10.17
C ALA A 201 18.79 -13.33 -9.66
N ALA A 202 19.28 -12.13 -9.97
CA ALA A 202 20.55 -11.61 -9.47
C ALA A 202 20.49 -11.37 -7.95
N GLN A 203 19.42 -10.80 -7.43
CA GLN A 203 19.21 -10.59 -6.00
C GLN A 203 19.19 -11.92 -5.22
N LYS A 204 18.47 -12.92 -5.70
CA LYS A 204 18.46 -14.27 -5.09
C LYS A 204 19.85 -14.92 -5.07
N LYS A 205 20.63 -14.76 -6.15
CA LYS A 205 22.02 -15.26 -6.18
C LYS A 205 22.91 -14.52 -5.20
N HIS A 206 22.77 -13.20 -5.12
CA HIS A 206 23.53 -12.39 -4.16
C HIS A 206 23.20 -12.79 -2.72
N GLU A 207 21.91 -12.90 -2.39
CA GLU A 207 21.44 -13.27 -1.05
C GLU A 207 21.95 -14.66 -0.64
N ALA A 208 21.90 -15.64 -1.55
CA ALA A 208 22.42 -16.98 -1.31
C ALA A 208 23.91 -17.00 -0.96
N VAL A 209 24.70 -16.07 -1.49
CA VAL A 209 26.14 -15.93 -1.17
C VAL A 209 26.36 -15.03 0.04
N ALA A 210 25.64 -13.92 0.13
CA ALA A 210 25.86 -12.92 1.17
C ALA A 210 25.32 -13.36 2.54
N ALA A 211 24.19 -14.06 2.60
CA ALA A 211 23.60 -14.46 3.87
C ALA A 211 24.55 -15.31 4.75
N PRO A 212 25.15 -16.40 4.26
CA PRO A 212 26.06 -17.19 5.08
C PRO A 212 27.34 -16.41 5.46
N LEU A 213 27.83 -15.53 4.58
CA LEU A 213 29.00 -14.70 4.88
C LEU A 213 28.69 -13.65 5.95
N ASN A 214 27.51 -13.04 5.90
CA ASN A 214 27.06 -12.09 6.92
C ASN A 214 26.88 -12.78 8.28
N GLU A 215 26.29 -14.00 8.30
CA GLU A 215 26.14 -14.77 9.53
C GLU A 215 27.50 -15.14 10.14
N GLU A 216 28.47 -15.53 9.32
CA GLU A 216 29.84 -15.83 9.78
C GLU A 216 30.55 -14.56 10.28
N LEU A 217 30.41 -13.44 9.55
CA LEU A 217 30.98 -12.16 9.92
C LEU A 217 30.41 -11.64 11.25
N GLU A 218 29.12 -11.78 11.47
CA GLU A 218 28.46 -11.42 12.73
C GLU A 218 28.99 -12.26 13.90
N LYS A 219 29.08 -13.58 13.73
CA LYS A 219 29.62 -14.48 14.75
C LYS A 219 31.09 -14.18 15.11
N ILE A 220 31.91 -13.92 14.08
CA ILE A 220 33.34 -13.58 14.29
C ILE A 220 33.44 -12.19 14.91
N GLY A 221 32.69 -11.21 14.41
CA GLY A 221 32.68 -9.85 14.91
C GLY A 221 32.32 -9.79 16.38
N ASP A 222 31.22 -10.39 16.77
CA ASP A 222 30.75 -10.43 18.18
C ASP A 222 31.78 -11.09 19.12
N SER A 223 32.39 -12.19 18.69
CA SER A 223 33.38 -12.90 19.49
C SER A 223 34.69 -12.12 19.58
N PHE A 224 35.14 -11.55 18.47
CA PHE A 224 36.38 -10.76 18.40
C PHE A 224 36.26 -9.48 19.23
N ASP A 225 35.18 -8.73 19.07
CA ASP A 225 34.96 -7.49 19.80
C ASP A 225 34.90 -7.74 21.32
N LYS A 226 34.17 -8.78 21.74
CA LYS A 226 34.11 -9.20 23.15
C LYS A 226 35.51 -9.57 23.70
N GLU A 227 36.30 -10.31 22.95
CA GLU A 227 37.63 -10.74 23.35
C GLU A 227 38.59 -9.56 23.47
N ILE A 228 38.62 -8.65 22.48
CA ILE A 228 39.47 -7.46 22.50
C ILE A 228 39.12 -6.56 23.69
N ILE A 229 37.84 -6.29 23.91
CA ILE A 229 37.36 -5.47 25.05
C ILE A 229 37.77 -6.11 26.37
N LEU A 230 37.53 -7.40 26.54
CA LEU A 230 37.89 -8.11 27.76
C LEU A 230 39.40 -8.07 28.03
N ARG A 231 40.24 -8.24 27.00
CA ARG A 231 41.68 -8.13 27.11
C ARG A 231 42.15 -6.72 27.51
N LEU A 232 41.55 -5.69 26.93
CA LEU A 232 41.82 -4.29 27.29
C LEU A 232 41.51 -4.01 28.76
N ILE A 233 40.32 -4.44 29.23
CA ILE A 233 39.93 -4.30 30.63
C ILE A 233 40.89 -5.08 31.55
N LYS A 234 41.26 -6.31 31.18
CA LYS A 234 42.14 -7.18 31.94
C LYS A 234 43.55 -6.61 32.07
N LEU A 235 44.05 -5.93 31.03
CA LEU A 235 45.38 -5.24 31.08
C LEU A 235 45.39 -4.12 32.12
N LYS A 236 44.27 -3.49 32.42
CA LYS A 236 44.15 -2.47 33.47
C LYS A 236 43.88 -3.08 34.85
N SER A 237 43.00 -4.08 34.95
CA SER A 237 42.61 -4.73 36.20
C SER A 237 41.94 -6.08 35.93
N ALA A 238 42.49 -7.16 36.53
CA ALA A 238 41.87 -8.49 36.48
C ALA A 238 40.49 -8.55 37.19
N ASP A 239 40.31 -7.78 38.23
CA ASP A 239 39.02 -7.73 38.95
C ASP A 239 37.94 -6.99 38.16
N LYS A 240 38.30 -5.88 37.48
CA LYS A 240 37.36 -5.20 36.58
C LYS A 240 36.99 -6.05 35.36
N ALA A 241 37.88 -6.94 34.90
CA ALA A 241 37.54 -7.89 33.84
C ALA A 241 36.44 -8.88 34.28
N LYS A 242 36.51 -9.40 35.49
CA LYS A 242 35.46 -10.28 36.05
C LYS A 242 34.14 -9.54 36.24
N GLU A 243 34.18 -8.28 36.70
CA GLU A 243 32.97 -7.46 36.83
C GLU A 243 32.33 -7.19 35.43
N PHE A 244 33.11 -6.98 34.43
CA PHE A 244 32.64 -6.78 33.05
C PHE A 244 32.01 -8.05 32.48
N GLU A 245 32.66 -9.23 32.63
CA GLU A 245 32.09 -10.51 32.21
C GLU A 245 30.72 -10.76 32.89
N LYS A 246 30.62 -10.46 34.19
CA LYS A 246 29.37 -10.56 34.91
C LYS A 246 28.30 -9.60 34.39
N ALA A 247 28.66 -8.34 34.14
CA ALA A 247 27.73 -7.35 33.62
C ALA A 247 27.23 -7.70 32.22
N GLN A 248 28.09 -8.30 31.37
CA GLN A 248 27.69 -8.82 30.07
C GLN A 248 26.72 -10.00 30.19
N ALA A 249 26.99 -10.95 31.05
CA ALA A 249 26.10 -12.10 31.33
C ALA A 249 24.74 -11.61 31.80
N ASP A 250 24.70 -10.65 32.74
CA ASP A 250 23.47 -10.05 33.25
C ASP A 250 22.68 -9.34 32.13
N LEU A 251 23.35 -8.67 31.19
CA LEU A 251 22.74 -8.03 30.02
C LEU A 251 22.16 -9.06 29.05
N GLU A 252 22.90 -10.09 28.71
CA GLU A 252 22.45 -11.18 27.83
C GLU A 252 21.20 -11.89 28.42
N GLU A 253 21.20 -12.16 29.74
CA GLU A 253 20.05 -12.74 30.41
C GLU A 253 18.83 -11.81 30.40
N ALA A 254 19.03 -10.50 30.61
CA ALA A 254 17.95 -9.51 30.55
C ALA A 254 17.35 -9.40 29.16
N MET A 255 18.19 -9.40 28.12
CA MET A 255 17.75 -9.39 26.71
C MET A 255 16.99 -10.67 26.34
N LYS A 256 17.47 -11.83 26.79
CA LYS A 256 16.80 -13.11 26.58
C LYS A 256 15.41 -13.13 27.22
N LYS A 257 15.28 -12.71 28.46
CA LYS A 257 13.98 -12.62 29.17
C LYS A 257 13.01 -11.67 28.48
N ALA A 258 13.50 -10.53 27.98
CA ALA A 258 12.68 -9.59 27.22
C ALA A 258 12.19 -10.20 25.91
N MET A 259 13.08 -10.91 25.19
CA MET A 259 12.75 -11.57 23.93
C MET A 259 11.73 -12.70 24.11
N GLU A 260 11.94 -13.56 25.11
CA GLU A 260 11.00 -14.62 25.48
C GLU A 260 9.61 -14.06 25.79
N TRP A 261 9.56 -12.93 26.53
CA TRP A 261 8.29 -12.27 26.84
C TRP A 261 7.63 -11.69 25.58
N ILE A 262 8.38 -11.04 24.68
CA ILE A 262 7.86 -10.50 23.41
C ILE A 262 7.29 -11.62 22.52
N GLN A 263 7.95 -12.80 22.50
CA GLN A 263 7.49 -13.96 21.72
C GLN A 263 6.13 -14.51 22.19
N THR A 264 5.71 -14.23 23.43
CA THR A 264 4.35 -14.56 23.89
C THR A 264 3.27 -13.70 23.23
N ARG A 265 3.63 -12.68 22.43
CA ARG A 265 2.72 -11.72 21.78
C ARG A 265 1.70 -11.13 22.77
N PRO A 266 2.15 -10.48 23.83
CA PRO A 266 1.26 -9.98 24.87
C PRO A 266 0.30 -8.91 24.31
N GLU A 267 -0.94 -8.91 24.78
CA GLU A 267 -1.92 -7.90 24.41
C GLU A 267 -1.45 -6.48 24.80
N GLN A 268 -1.81 -5.48 24.00
CA GLN A 268 -1.51 -4.08 24.31
C GLN A 268 -2.46 -3.57 25.41
N ASN A 269 -1.98 -3.55 26.65
CA ASN A 269 -2.66 -2.99 27.81
C ASN A 269 -1.66 -2.36 28.78
N GLU A 270 -2.13 -1.59 29.76
CA GLU A 270 -1.26 -0.87 30.72
C GLU A 270 -0.29 -1.80 31.47
N LYS A 271 -0.76 -3.00 31.85
CA LYS A 271 0.07 -3.98 32.56
C LYS A 271 1.24 -4.44 31.68
N ASN A 272 0.97 -4.81 30.44
CA ASN A 272 1.98 -5.30 29.50
C ASN A 272 2.91 -4.17 29.03
N THR A 273 2.40 -2.94 28.89
CA THR A 273 3.22 -1.75 28.63
C THR A 273 4.20 -1.50 29.78
N LYS A 274 3.77 -1.68 31.03
CA LYS A 274 4.67 -1.56 32.19
C LYS A 274 5.76 -2.62 32.16
N ILE A 275 5.42 -3.90 31.92
CA ILE A 275 6.39 -4.99 31.83
C ILE A 275 7.42 -4.71 30.71
N PHE A 276 6.97 -4.26 29.54
CA PHE A 276 7.86 -3.88 28.45
C PHE A 276 8.83 -2.77 28.84
N ASN A 277 8.32 -1.72 29.50
CA ASN A 277 9.14 -0.61 29.96
C ASN A 277 10.14 -1.03 31.06
N ASP A 278 9.76 -1.95 31.94
CA ASP A 278 10.66 -2.49 32.97
C ASP A 278 11.81 -3.30 32.33
N HIS A 279 11.52 -4.14 31.33
CA HIS A 279 12.55 -4.83 30.56
C HIS A 279 13.48 -3.86 29.82
N LYS A 280 12.90 -2.87 29.13
CA LYS A 280 13.65 -1.85 28.42
C LYS A 280 14.60 -1.09 29.34
N LYS A 281 14.10 -0.61 30.48
CA LYS A 281 14.88 0.13 31.46
C LYS A 281 16.04 -0.73 32.00
N LYS A 282 15.78 -1.99 32.33
CA LYS A 282 16.81 -2.90 32.84
C LYS A 282 17.92 -3.14 31.83
N ILE A 283 17.57 -3.33 30.55
CA ILE A 283 18.54 -3.51 29.46
C ILE A 283 19.37 -2.24 29.27
N GLU A 284 18.75 -1.08 29.33
CA GLU A 284 19.40 0.22 29.15
C GLU A 284 20.41 0.49 30.27
N GLU A 285 20.04 0.27 31.52
CA GLU A 285 20.93 0.38 32.68
C GLU A 285 22.16 -0.54 32.56
N LEU A 286 21.96 -1.79 32.13
CA LEU A 286 23.06 -2.75 31.97
C LEU A 286 23.96 -2.40 30.78
N ARG A 287 23.39 -1.88 29.66
CA ARG A 287 24.17 -1.38 28.52
C ARG A 287 25.03 -0.18 28.91
N GLU A 288 24.47 0.80 29.58
CA GLU A 288 25.22 1.97 30.05
C GLU A 288 26.37 1.56 30.98
N LYS A 289 26.10 0.64 31.91
CA LYS A 289 27.13 0.09 32.79
C LYS A 289 28.27 -0.59 32.02
N THR A 290 27.96 -1.50 31.11
CA THR A 290 29.00 -2.19 30.30
C THR A 290 29.73 -1.22 29.41
N GLN A 291 29.06 -0.26 28.78
CA GLN A 291 29.68 0.77 27.95
C GLN A 291 30.65 1.65 28.76
N GLN A 292 30.27 2.06 29.96
CA GLN A 292 31.14 2.85 30.83
C GLN A 292 32.42 2.08 31.20
N MET A 293 32.30 0.78 31.49
CA MET A 293 33.46 -0.06 31.79
C MET A 293 34.41 -0.19 30.61
N VAL A 294 33.91 -0.20 29.38
CA VAL A 294 34.73 -0.17 28.16
C VAL A 294 35.43 1.19 28.02
N LEU A 295 34.68 2.29 28.20
CA LEU A 295 35.26 3.65 28.10
C LEU A 295 36.39 3.86 29.13
N ASP A 296 36.20 3.38 30.36
CA ASP A 296 37.23 3.43 31.41
C ASP A 296 38.46 2.58 31.09
N ALA A 297 38.34 1.60 30.17
CA ALA A 297 39.43 0.74 29.75
C ALA A 297 40.18 1.29 28.54
N LEU A 298 39.67 2.24 27.82
CA LEU A 298 40.35 2.87 26.71
C LEU A 298 41.62 3.60 27.17
N PRO A 299 42.66 3.68 26.32
CA PRO A 299 43.95 4.35 26.65
C PRO A 299 43.78 5.87 26.79
#